data_73b7e99e492d934d81087d271928e916
#
_entry.id   73b7e99e492d934d81087d271928e916
#
_cell.length_a   1.000
_cell.length_b   1.000
_cell.length_c   1.000
_cell.angle_alpha   90.00
_cell.angle_beta   90.00
_cell.angle_gamma   90.00
#
_symmetry.space_group_name_H-M   'P 1'
#
loop_
_entity.id
_entity.type
_entity.pdbx_description
1 polymer ?
#
loop_
_entity_poly.entity_id
_entity_poly.type
_entity_poly.pdbx_seq_one_letter_code
_entity_poly.pdbx_strand_id
1 'polypeptide(L)'
;DINCRREDRTMFNEKDQLAIDTIRALSIDAIEKANSGHPGLPMGAAPMAYTLWTRHLNFNPQSKDFFNRDRFILSAGHGSALLYSLLHVSGSLELEELKQFRQWGSKTPGHPEYRHTDGVEVTTGPLGQGFAMSVGMALAESHLAGKFNRDQFDIVDHYTYVLASDGDLMEGISHEAASFAGHNQLDKLIVLYDSNDISLDGDLDKSFSEDTKLRFEAYGWNYILVENGNDLDEIDNAITQAKSQQGPTIIEVKTIIGFGSPNKAGSNGVHGAPL
;
A
#
# COMPACT_ATOMS: atom_id res chain seq x y z
N ASP A 1 -9.18 -23.65 -15.57
CA ASP A 1 -8.82 -24.12 -14.21
C ASP A 1 -8.19 -22.97 -13.41
N ILE A 2 -9.00 -21.96 -13.11
CA ILE A 2 -8.59 -20.80 -12.28
C ILE A 2 -8.71 -21.16 -10.77
N ASN A 3 -9.37 -22.24 -10.43
CA ASN A 3 -9.58 -22.67 -9.04
C ASN A 3 -8.45 -23.51 -8.41
N CYS A 4 -7.36 -23.78 -9.11
CA CYS A 4 -6.30 -24.67 -8.61
C CYS A 4 -5.19 -23.94 -7.81
N ARG A 5 -5.31 -22.64 -7.54
CA ARG A 5 -4.26 -21.86 -6.83
C ARG A 5 -4.57 -21.52 -5.38
N ARG A 6 -5.67 -21.98 -4.80
CA ARG A 6 -6.10 -21.59 -3.43
C ARG A 6 -5.83 -22.61 -2.32
N GLU A 7 -5.41 -23.83 -2.63
CA GLU A 7 -5.34 -24.91 -1.61
C GLU A 7 -3.93 -25.23 -1.08
N ASP A 8 -2.85 -24.68 -1.67
CA ASP A 8 -1.47 -24.84 -1.16
C ASP A 8 -0.86 -23.49 -0.79
N ARG A 9 -1.45 -22.76 0.18
CA ARG A 9 -0.72 -21.66 0.83
C ARG A 9 0.38 -22.26 1.69
N THR A 10 1.58 -22.35 1.15
CA THR A 10 2.76 -22.68 1.95
C THR A 10 2.94 -21.64 3.05
N MET A 11 3.25 -22.09 4.27
CA MET A 11 3.60 -21.18 5.37
C MET A 11 4.75 -20.24 4.96
N PHE A 12 4.74 -19.02 5.47
CA PHE A 12 5.87 -18.11 5.31
C PHE A 12 7.14 -18.73 5.89
N ASN A 13 8.28 -18.44 5.29
CA ASN A 13 9.54 -19.06 5.62
C ASN A 13 10.72 -18.07 5.46
N GLU A 14 11.94 -18.55 5.62
CA GLU A 14 13.15 -17.71 5.54
C GLU A 14 13.33 -16.99 4.18
N LYS A 15 12.78 -17.52 3.09
CA LYS A 15 12.86 -16.85 1.78
C LYS A 15 11.95 -15.63 1.72
N ASP A 16 10.78 -15.70 2.38
CA ASP A 16 9.88 -14.56 2.49
C ASP A 16 10.54 -13.45 3.29
N GLN A 17 11.19 -13.78 4.42
CA GLN A 17 11.96 -12.81 5.21
C GLN A 17 13.12 -12.22 4.39
N LEU A 18 13.86 -13.04 3.66
CA LEU A 18 14.94 -12.56 2.79
C LEU A 18 14.43 -11.59 1.72
N ALA A 19 13.26 -11.86 1.13
CA ALA A 19 12.66 -10.98 0.14
C ALA A 19 12.25 -9.63 0.77
N ILE A 20 11.66 -9.64 1.96
CA ILE A 20 11.31 -8.42 2.71
C ILE A 20 12.56 -7.61 3.03
N ASP A 21 13.61 -8.24 3.52
CA ASP A 21 14.86 -7.55 3.84
C ASP A 21 15.55 -7.02 2.58
N THR A 22 15.40 -7.72 1.44
CA THR A 22 15.86 -7.22 0.14
C THR A 22 15.10 -5.96 -0.27
N ILE A 23 13.77 -5.92 -0.11
CA ILE A 23 12.95 -4.73 -0.41
C ILE A 23 13.37 -3.55 0.49
N ARG A 24 13.60 -3.79 1.78
CA ARG A 24 14.13 -2.79 2.71
C ARG A 24 15.48 -2.27 2.26
N ALA A 25 16.44 -3.17 1.97
CA ALA A 25 17.79 -2.82 1.55
C ALA A 25 17.81 -2.03 0.24
N LEU A 26 17.05 -2.45 -0.77
CA LEU A 26 16.93 -1.73 -2.04
C LEU A 26 16.37 -0.32 -1.85
N SER A 27 15.39 -0.16 -0.96
CA SER A 27 14.81 1.16 -0.65
C SER A 27 15.83 2.06 0.05
N ILE A 28 16.57 1.52 1.02
CA ILE A 28 17.64 2.25 1.71
C ILE A 28 18.74 2.65 0.73
N ASP A 29 19.28 1.71 -0.05
CA ASP A 29 20.37 1.95 -0.98
C ASP A 29 20.02 3.03 -2.02
N ALA A 30 18.76 3.01 -2.54
CA ALA A 30 18.29 4.03 -3.47
C ALA A 30 18.27 5.42 -2.82
N ILE A 31 17.76 5.52 -1.59
CA ILE A 31 17.65 6.76 -0.83
C ILE A 31 19.03 7.29 -0.44
N GLU A 32 19.91 6.43 0.08
CA GLU A 32 21.27 6.80 0.46
C GLU A 32 22.08 7.30 -0.75
N LYS A 33 21.99 6.58 -1.88
CA LYS A 33 22.64 7.00 -3.11
C LYS A 33 22.15 8.36 -3.60
N ALA A 34 20.86 8.61 -3.51
CA ALA A 34 20.26 9.90 -3.89
C ALA A 34 20.53 11.01 -2.86
N ASN A 35 20.98 10.65 -1.66
CA ASN A 35 21.08 11.53 -0.49
C ASN A 35 19.79 12.32 -0.25
N SER A 36 18.65 11.70 -0.54
CA SER A 36 17.32 12.29 -0.47
C SER A 36 16.23 11.23 -0.53
N GLY A 37 15.25 11.27 0.36
CA GLY A 37 14.12 10.37 0.35
C GLY A 37 13.59 10.09 1.75
N HIS A 38 12.66 9.13 1.83
CA HIS A 38 11.90 8.79 3.02
C HIS A 38 12.08 7.30 3.31
N PRO A 39 13.08 6.87 4.09
CA PRO A 39 13.34 5.46 4.35
C PRO A 39 12.38 4.84 5.37
N GLY A 40 11.79 5.64 6.24
CA GLY A 40 11.03 5.18 7.38
C GLY A 40 9.85 4.28 7.04
N LEU A 41 8.96 4.75 6.16
CA LEU A 41 7.81 3.96 5.69
C LEU A 41 8.25 2.71 4.91
N PRO A 42 9.15 2.77 3.92
CA PRO A 42 9.64 1.56 3.24
C PRO A 42 10.16 0.47 4.18
N MET A 43 10.85 0.85 5.25
CA MET A 43 11.39 -0.10 6.22
C MET A 43 10.30 -0.70 7.11
N GLY A 44 9.35 0.11 7.57
CA GLY A 44 8.23 -0.34 8.43
C GLY A 44 7.20 -1.15 7.67
N ALA A 45 6.76 -0.65 6.52
CA ALA A 45 5.66 -1.21 5.75
C ALA A 45 6.04 -2.35 4.78
N ALA A 46 7.33 -2.69 4.63
CA ALA A 46 7.78 -3.74 3.71
C ALA A 46 7.05 -5.09 3.91
N PRO A 47 6.82 -5.60 5.14
CA PRO A 47 6.14 -6.88 5.32
C PRO A 47 4.68 -6.86 4.81
N MET A 48 3.91 -5.80 5.11
CA MET A 48 2.53 -5.72 4.65
C MET A 48 2.44 -5.58 3.12
N ALA A 49 3.33 -4.79 2.53
CA ALA A 49 3.40 -4.65 1.08
C ALA A 49 3.82 -5.96 0.40
N TYR A 50 4.83 -6.66 0.94
CA TYR A 50 5.26 -7.97 0.45
C TYR A 50 4.12 -9.00 0.50
N THR A 51 3.43 -9.10 1.63
CA THR A 51 2.32 -10.05 1.82
C THR A 51 1.21 -9.78 0.82
N LEU A 52 0.83 -8.51 0.64
CA LEU A 52 -0.15 -8.11 -0.36
C LEU A 52 0.28 -8.55 -1.77
N TRP A 53 1.50 -8.19 -2.19
CA TRP A 53 1.97 -8.42 -3.56
C TRP A 53 2.16 -9.90 -3.89
N THR A 54 2.55 -10.72 -2.93
CA THR A 54 2.83 -12.15 -3.17
C THR A 54 1.63 -13.07 -2.97
N ARG A 55 0.65 -12.66 -2.15
CA ARG A 55 -0.47 -13.53 -1.75
C ARG A 55 -1.82 -13.08 -2.28
N HIS A 56 -2.01 -11.78 -2.51
CA HIS A 56 -3.34 -11.23 -2.76
C HIS A 56 -3.46 -10.44 -4.05
N LEU A 57 -2.43 -9.71 -4.46
CA LEU A 57 -2.48 -8.82 -5.62
C LEU A 57 -2.50 -9.63 -6.92
N ASN A 58 -3.54 -9.43 -7.72
CA ASN A 58 -3.61 -9.97 -9.09
C ASN A 58 -2.89 -9.02 -10.05
N PHE A 59 -1.60 -9.25 -10.22
CA PHE A 59 -0.69 -8.42 -10.99
C PHE A 59 0.12 -9.29 -11.96
N ASN A 60 0.39 -8.76 -13.16
CA ASN A 60 1.25 -9.44 -14.14
C ASN A 60 2.33 -8.47 -14.64
N PRO A 61 3.61 -8.65 -14.27
CA PRO A 61 4.70 -7.76 -14.69
C PRO A 61 4.92 -7.73 -16.20
N GLN A 62 4.51 -8.78 -16.94
CA GLN A 62 4.65 -8.85 -18.40
C GLN A 62 3.45 -8.28 -19.16
N SER A 63 2.32 -8.06 -18.47
CA SER A 63 1.10 -7.48 -19.03
C SER A 63 0.50 -6.50 -18.02
N LYS A 64 1.22 -5.40 -17.81
CA LYS A 64 0.92 -4.41 -16.76
C LYS A 64 -0.43 -3.73 -16.93
N ASP A 65 -0.97 -3.71 -18.14
CA ASP A 65 -2.23 -3.03 -18.49
C ASP A 65 -3.41 -4.00 -18.68
N PHE A 66 -3.28 -5.28 -18.28
CA PHE A 66 -4.42 -6.17 -18.43
C PHE A 66 -5.63 -5.66 -17.62
N PHE A 67 -6.79 -5.76 -18.23
CA PHE A 67 -7.98 -5.02 -17.79
C PHE A 67 -8.40 -5.32 -16.35
N ASN A 68 -8.47 -6.59 -15.98
CA ASN A 68 -8.95 -7.04 -14.68
C ASN A 68 -7.84 -7.24 -13.63
N ARG A 69 -6.71 -6.51 -13.77
CA ARG A 69 -5.69 -6.48 -12.73
C ARG A 69 -6.19 -5.75 -11.50
N ASP A 70 -5.71 -6.11 -10.34
CA ASP A 70 -5.91 -5.31 -9.15
C ASP A 70 -5.19 -3.96 -9.26
N ARG A 71 -5.65 -2.96 -8.54
CA ARG A 71 -5.06 -1.64 -8.46
C ARG A 71 -4.34 -1.49 -7.13
N PHE A 72 -3.04 -1.19 -7.18
CA PHE A 72 -2.27 -0.84 -5.99
C PHE A 72 -1.95 0.65 -5.99
N ILE A 73 -2.38 1.35 -4.95
CA ILE A 73 -2.17 2.77 -4.78
C ILE A 73 -1.30 3.02 -3.54
N LEU A 74 -0.10 3.57 -3.74
CA LEU A 74 0.70 4.10 -2.66
C LEU A 74 0.23 5.54 -2.38
N SER A 75 -0.74 5.72 -1.48
CA SER A 75 -1.25 7.03 -1.10
C SER A 75 -0.19 7.84 -0.36
N ALA A 76 0.55 7.21 0.54
CA ALA A 76 1.75 7.75 1.16
C ALA A 76 2.90 7.83 0.14
N GLY A 77 2.74 8.70 -0.87
CA GLY A 77 3.62 8.77 -2.05
C GLY A 77 5.08 9.07 -1.74
N HIS A 78 5.37 9.65 -0.58
CA HIS A 78 6.74 9.84 -0.10
C HIS A 78 7.49 8.51 0.10
N GLY A 79 6.78 7.40 0.35
CA GLY A 79 7.33 6.04 0.41
C GLY A 79 7.65 5.42 -0.94
N SER A 80 7.81 6.20 -2.01
CA SER A 80 8.01 5.75 -3.40
C SER A 80 9.11 4.69 -3.58
N ALA A 81 10.18 4.74 -2.78
CA ALA A 81 11.25 3.76 -2.84
C ALA A 81 10.74 2.34 -2.54
N LEU A 82 9.74 2.17 -1.66
CA LEU A 82 9.07 0.89 -1.43
C LEU A 82 8.41 0.37 -2.71
N LEU A 83 7.60 1.23 -3.37
CA LEU A 83 6.89 0.84 -4.59
C LEU A 83 7.87 0.46 -5.71
N TYR A 84 8.93 1.24 -5.90
CA TYR A 84 9.93 0.93 -6.93
C TYR A 84 10.71 -0.35 -6.61
N SER A 85 11.01 -0.62 -5.34
CA SER A 85 11.62 -1.88 -4.92
C SER A 85 10.70 -3.07 -5.19
N LEU A 86 9.40 -2.96 -4.90
CA LEU A 86 8.40 -3.98 -5.23
C LEU A 86 8.29 -4.21 -6.75
N LEU A 87 8.24 -3.15 -7.54
CA LEU A 87 8.22 -3.23 -9.01
C LEU A 87 9.49 -3.90 -9.56
N HIS A 88 10.66 -3.63 -8.94
CA HIS A 88 11.91 -4.27 -9.33
C HIS A 88 11.90 -5.76 -9.00
N VAL A 89 11.61 -6.15 -7.76
CA VAL A 89 11.63 -7.57 -7.37
C VAL A 89 10.55 -8.40 -8.06
N SER A 90 9.47 -7.76 -8.52
CA SER A 90 8.43 -8.40 -9.33
C SER A 90 8.76 -8.47 -10.83
N GLY A 91 9.88 -7.89 -11.29
CA GLY A 91 10.33 -7.92 -12.68
C GLY A 91 9.71 -6.86 -13.58
N SER A 92 9.12 -5.82 -13.02
CA SER A 92 8.50 -4.71 -13.78
C SER A 92 9.43 -3.52 -13.97
N LEU A 93 10.46 -3.39 -13.15
CA LEU A 93 11.41 -2.28 -13.16
C LEU A 93 12.85 -2.80 -13.14
N GLU A 94 13.68 -2.27 -14.02
CA GLU A 94 15.11 -2.63 -14.06
C GLU A 94 15.86 -2.05 -12.87
N LEU A 95 16.89 -2.78 -12.37
CA LEU A 95 17.70 -2.32 -11.25
C LEU A 95 18.40 -0.98 -11.53
N GLU A 96 18.81 -0.76 -12.78
CA GLU A 96 19.48 0.47 -13.18
C GLU A 96 18.57 1.70 -13.05
N GLU A 97 17.26 1.53 -13.26
CA GLU A 97 16.28 2.59 -13.03
C GLU A 97 16.11 2.89 -11.52
N LEU A 98 16.11 1.85 -10.68
CA LEU A 98 16.08 2.03 -9.22
C LEU A 98 17.34 2.76 -8.71
N LYS A 99 18.50 2.47 -9.29
CA LYS A 99 19.76 3.17 -9.00
C LYS A 99 19.77 4.65 -9.39
N GLN A 100 18.83 5.08 -10.23
CA GLN A 100 18.63 6.48 -10.62
C GLN A 100 17.51 7.18 -9.82
N PHE A 101 17.16 6.64 -8.65
CA PHE A 101 16.14 7.20 -7.79
C PHE A 101 16.35 8.71 -7.57
N ARG A 102 15.27 9.49 -7.80
CA ARG A 102 15.26 10.96 -7.70
C ARG A 102 16.23 11.72 -8.63
N GLN A 103 16.82 11.05 -9.62
CA GLN A 103 17.64 11.74 -10.59
C GLN A 103 16.79 12.33 -11.72
N TRP A 104 17.24 13.43 -12.30
CA TRP A 104 16.52 14.08 -13.40
C TRP A 104 16.34 13.14 -14.59
N GLY A 105 15.09 13.03 -15.04
CA GLY A 105 14.72 12.17 -16.17
C GLY A 105 14.68 10.67 -15.89
N SER A 106 14.88 10.24 -14.62
CA SER A 106 14.79 8.82 -14.24
C SER A 106 13.35 8.33 -14.22
N LYS A 107 13.18 7.02 -14.33
CA LYS A 107 11.90 6.31 -14.17
C LYS A 107 11.44 6.18 -12.70
N THR A 108 12.23 6.66 -11.76
CA THR A 108 12.00 6.55 -10.32
C THR A 108 12.01 7.92 -9.64
N PRO A 109 11.04 8.79 -9.95
CA PRO A 109 10.93 10.12 -9.32
C PRO A 109 10.66 9.99 -7.83
N GLY A 110 10.83 11.10 -7.09
CA GLY A 110 10.70 11.15 -5.63
C GLY A 110 9.30 10.79 -5.10
N HIS A 111 8.27 10.91 -5.94
CA HIS A 111 6.91 10.47 -5.69
C HIS A 111 6.40 9.73 -6.93
N PRO A 112 5.48 8.74 -6.79
CA PRO A 112 4.97 7.99 -7.94
C PRO A 112 4.25 8.89 -8.94
N GLU A 113 4.53 8.68 -10.23
CA GLU A 113 3.87 9.41 -11.32
C GLU A 113 3.24 8.43 -12.32
N TYR A 114 1.94 8.59 -12.52
CA TYR A 114 1.17 7.77 -13.45
C TYR A 114 1.69 7.91 -14.89
N ARG A 115 1.88 6.79 -15.57
CA ARG A 115 2.44 6.68 -16.93
C ARG A 115 3.91 7.11 -17.06
N HIS A 116 4.55 7.58 -16.01
CA HIS A 116 5.99 7.82 -16.02
C HIS A 116 6.76 6.54 -15.67
N THR A 117 6.31 5.85 -14.63
CA THR A 117 6.83 4.54 -14.23
C THR A 117 5.80 3.46 -14.54
N ASP A 118 6.19 2.43 -15.25
CA ASP A 118 5.32 1.30 -15.54
C ASP A 118 4.90 0.59 -14.24
N GLY A 119 3.59 0.30 -14.12
CA GLY A 119 3.02 -0.33 -12.93
C GLY A 119 2.57 0.65 -11.84
N VAL A 120 2.77 1.97 -12.04
CA VAL A 120 2.23 3.01 -11.17
C VAL A 120 0.82 3.39 -11.63
N GLU A 121 -0.16 3.20 -10.75
CA GLU A 121 -1.60 3.38 -11.08
C GLU A 121 -2.06 4.84 -10.95
N VAL A 122 -1.46 5.63 -10.07
CA VAL A 122 -1.81 7.03 -9.83
C VAL A 122 -0.60 7.87 -9.48
N THR A 123 -0.67 9.17 -9.76
CA THR A 123 0.30 10.15 -9.28
C THR A 123 -0.05 10.54 -7.85
N THR A 124 0.88 10.35 -6.91
CA THR A 124 0.72 10.70 -5.50
C THR A 124 1.87 11.56 -5.02
N GLY A 125 1.76 12.08 -3.80
CA GLY A 125 2.70 13.01 -3.18
C GLY A 125 1.95 13.91 -2.20
N PRO A 126 0.97 14.72 -2.66
CA PRO A 126 0.05 15.37 -1.73
C PRO A 126 -0.76 14.33 -0.97
N LEU A 127 -0.68 14.35 0.37
CA LEU A 127 -1.32 13.38 1.24
C LEU A 127 -2.86 13.36 1.05
N GLY A 128 -3.47 12.21 1.25
CA GLY A 128 -4.91 11.98 1.09
C GLY A 128 -5.39 11.83 -0.36
N GLN A 129 -4.62 12.30 -1.36
CA GLN A 129 -5.04 12.25 -2.76
C GLN A 129 -5.12 10.82 -3.29
N GLY A 130 -4.12 9.98 -2.97
CA GLY A 130 -4.13 8.56 -3.35
C GLY A 130 -5.30 7.81 -2.74
N PHE A 131 -5.59 8.07 -1.46
CA PHE A 131 -6.76 7.52 -0.77
C PHE A 131 -8.05 7.90 -1.51
N ALA A 132 -8.24 9.18 -1.84
CA ALA A 132 -9.44 9.64 -2.53
C ALA A 132 -9.56 9.08 -3.96
N MET A 133 -8.45 9.01 -4.71
CA MET A 133 -8.44 8.40 -6.05
C MET A 133 -8.79 6.91 -6.01
N SER A 134 -8.37 6.18 -4.98
CA SER A 134 -8.71 4.77 -4.81
C SER A 134 -10.20 4.53 -4.66
N VAL A 135 -10.90 5.43 -3.98
CA VAL A 135 -12.37 5.39 -3.88
C VAL A 135 -13.03 5.53 -5.26
N GLY A 136 -12.50 6.44 -6.09
CA GLY A 136 -12.96 6.58 -7.48
C GLY A 136 -12.71 5.32 -8.32
N MET A 137 -11.57 4.64 -8.13
CA MET A 137 -11.25 3.38 -8.82
C MET A 137 -12.16 2.23 -8.37
N ALA A 138 -12.42 2.09 -7.07
CA ALA A 138 -13.34 1.09 -6.55
C ALA A 138 -14.78 1.34 -7.00
N LEU A 139 -15.21 2.59 -7.07
CA LEU A 139 -16.51 2.95 -7.64
C LEU A 139 -16.61 2.59 -9.13
N ALA A 140 -15.53 2.84 -9.89
CA ALA A 140 -15.47 2.48 -11.31
C ALA A 140 -15.54 0.96 -11.51
N GLU A 141 -14.85 0.18 -10.69
CA GLU A 141 -14.95 -1.29 -10.69
C GLU A 141 -16.41 -1.72 -10.45
N SER A 142 -17.02 -1.27 -9.36
CA SER A 142 -18.41 -1.60 -9.00
C SER A 142 -19.40 -1.24 -10.11
N HIS A 143 -19.26 -0.06 -10.72
CA HIS A 143 -20.09 0.37 -11.85
C HIS A 143 -19.91 -0.54 -13.08
N LEU A 144 -18.65 -0.87 -13.42
CA LEU A 144 -18.35 -1.71 -14.58
C LEU A 144 -18.80 -3.15 -14.35
N ALA A 145 -18.61 -3.69 -13.13
CA ALA A 145 -19.12 -5.00 -12.75
C ALA A 145 -20.64 -5.08 -12.91
N GLY A 146 -21.38 -4.12 -12.39
CA GLY A 146 -22.84 -4.04 -12.56
C GLY A 146 -23.29 -3.93 -14.02
N LYS A 147 -22.47 -3.32 -14.88
CA LYS A 147 -22.77 -3.16 -16.31
C LYS A 147 -22.43 -4.40 -17.14
N PHE A 148 -21.30 -5.05 -16.88
CA PHE A 148 -20.73 -6.06 -17.78
C PHE A 148 -20.80 -7.49 -17.25
N ASN A 149 -20.80 -7.71 -15.92
CA ASN A 149 -20.89 -9.06 -15.36
C ASN A 149 -22.25 -9.68 -15.64
N ARG A 150 -22.30 -10.98 -15.81
CA ARG A 150 -23.51 -11.78 -16.02
C ARG A 150 -23.41 -13.06 -15.19
N ASP A 151 -24.53 -13.72 -14.99
CA ASP A 151 -24.57 -15.00 -14.28
C ASP A 151 -23.48 -15.95 -14.83
N GLN A 152 -22.59 -16.39 -13.95
CA GLN A 152 -21.42 -17.26 -14.22
C GLN A 152 -20.27 -16.62 -15.01
N PHE A 153 -20.31 -15.31 -15.29
CA PHE A 153 -19.24 -14.60 -16.00
C PHE A 153 -18.91 -13.28 -15.31
N ASP A 154 -17.87 -13.31 -14.44
CA ASP A 154 -17.32 -12.11 -13.81
C ASP A 154 -16.17 -11.57 -14.67
N ILE A 155 -16.48 -10.58 -15.52
CA ILE A 155 -15.51 -9.94 -16.40
C ILE A 155 -14.72 -8.87 -15.64
N VAL A 156 -15.39 -8.20 -14.70
CA VAL A 156 -14.82 -7.15 -13.84
C VAL A 156 -14.90 -7.63 -12.41
N ASP A 157 -13.74 -7.92 -11.80
CA ASP A 157 -13.66 -8.52 -10.47
C ASP A 157 -12.32 -8.18 -9.78
N HIS A 158 -11.85 -6.94 -9.94
CA HIS A 158 -10.56 -6.55 -9.38
C HIS A 158 -10.71 -5.73 -8.09
N TYR A 159 -9.76 -5.92 -7.20
CA TYR A 159 -9.66 -5.14 -5.96
C TYR A 159 -8.88 -3.84 -6.19
N THR A 160 -9.14 -2.88 -5.34
CA THR A 160 -8.33 -1.66 -5.18
C THR A 160 -7.70 -1.70 -3.79
N TYR A 161 -6.37 -1.81 -3.75
CA TYR A 161 -5.58 -1.81 -2.53
C TYR A 161 -4.87 -0.49 -2.36
N VAL A 162 -4.86 0.02 -1.16
CA VAL A 162 -4.23 1.30 -0.81
C VAL A 162 -3.26 1.10 0.34
N LEU A 163 -2.06 1.65 0.23
CA LEU A 163 -1.19 1.83 1.37
C LEU A 163 -1.24 3.31 1.76
N ALA A 164 -1.84 3.59 2.91
CA ALA A 164 -2.01 4.92 3.48
C ALA A 164 -1.21 5.06 4.77
N SER A 165 -0.91 6.29 5.17
CA SER A 165 -0.21 6.62 6.40
C SER A 165 -1.06 7.50 7.31
N ASP A 166 -0.58 7.78 8.52
CA ASP A 166 -1.21 8.68 9.46
C ASP A 166 -1.55 10.03 8.82
N GLY A 167 -0.58 10.63 8.10
CA GLY A 167 -0.78 11.90 7.42
C GLY A 167 -1.86 11.87 6.34
N ASP A 168 -2.02 10.76 5.61
CA ASP A 168 -3.12 10.61 4.65
C ASP A 168 -4.48 10.69 5.33
N LEU A 169 -4.62 10.06 6.51
CA LEU A 169 -5.89 10.00 7.23
C LEU A 169 -6.23 11.31 7.94
N MET A 170 -5.26 12.21 8.13
CA MET A 170 -5.49 13.54 8.69
C MET A 170 -6.06 14.53 7.67
N GLU A 171 -5.90 14.27 6.37
CA GLU A 171 -6.36 15.16 5.31
C GLU A 171 -7.89 15.17 5.19
N GLY A 172 -8.48 16.36 5.00
CA GLY A 172 -9.93 16.54 4.87
C GLY A 172 -10.55 15.70 3.75
N ILE A 173 -9.85 15.59 2.61
CA ILE A 173 -10.33 14.80 1.48
C ILE A 173 -10.46 13.31 1.82
N SER A 174 -9.65 12.78 2.73
CA SER A 174 -9.74 11.38 3.17
C SER A 174 -11.04 11.13 3.95
N HIS A 175 -11.48 12.09 4.76
CA HIS A 175 -12.76 12.02 5.46
C HIS A 175 -13.95 11.98 4.50
N GLU A 176 -13.95 12.88 3.52
CA GLU A 176 -15.03 12.97 2.52
C GLU A 176 -15.07 11.69 1.65
N ALA A 177 -13.91 11.23 1.18
CA ALA A 177 -13.78 10.03 0.37
C ALA A 177 -14.18 8.76 1.15
N ALA A 178 -13.75 8.63 2.42
CA ALA A 178 -14.12 7.51 3.27
C ALA A 178 -15.63 7.45 3.53
N SER A 179 -16.25 8.58 3.85
CA SER A 179 -17.70 8.66 4.01
C SER A 179 -18.46 8.24 2.74
N PHE A 180 -18.00 8.68 1.57
CA PHE A 180 -18.56 8.31 0.29
C PHE A 180 -18.41 6.81 -0.01
N ALA A 181 -17.23 6.23 0.26
CA ALA A 181 -16.96 4.81 0.03
C ALA A 181 -17.82 3.92 0.92
N GLY A 182 -17.97 4.26 2.21
CA GLY A 182 -18.84 3.53 3.13
C GLY A 182 -20.30 3.62 2.74
N HIS A 183 -20.79 4.81 2.34
CA HIS A 183 -22.16 4.98 1.85
C HIS A 183 -22.46 4.09 0.62
N ASN A 184 -21.51 3.97 -0.29
CA ASN A 184 -21.68 3.17 -1.51
C ASN A 184 -21.28 1.71 -1.33
N GLN A 185 -20.89 1.28 -0.12
CA GLN A 185 -20.52 -0.11 0.19
C GLN A 185 -19.50 -0.70 -0.80
N LEU A 186 -18.42 0.02 -1.05
CA LEU A 186 -17.38 -0.38 -2.01
C LEU A 186 -16.54 -1.54 -1.46
N ASP A 187 -17.03 -2.76 -1.55
CA ASP A 187 -16.53 -3.97 -0.92
C ASP A 187 -15.15 -4.44 -1.44
N LYS A 188 -14.76 -4.00 -2.63
CA LYS A 188 -13.43 -4.29 -3.19
C LYS A 188 -12.38 -3.21 -2.93
N LEU A 189 -12.66 -2.28 -2.03
CA LEU A 189 -11.69 -1.29 -1.54
C LEU A 189 -11.11 -1.76 -0.20
N ILE A 190 -9.81 -2.03 -0.19
CA ILE A 190 -9.08 -2.46 1.01
C ILE A 190 -7.91 -1.50 1.24
N VAL A 191 -7.91 -0.85 2.38
CA VAL A 191 -6.85 0.07 2.81
C VAL A 191 -5.96 -0.60 3.84
N LEU A 192 -4.68 -0.70 3.57
CA LEU A 192 -3.62 -1.03 4.52
C LEU A 192 -3.13 0.29 5.12
N TYR A 193 -3.38 0.51 6.37
CA TYR A 193 -2.99 1.72 7.09
C TYR A 193 -1.72 1.47 7.90
N ASP A 194 -0.62 2.11 7.49
CA ASP A 194 0.67 2.13 8.21
C ASP A 194 0.54 3.04 9.44
N SER A 195 0.17 2.44 10.57
CA SER A 195 -0.03 3.11 11.86
C SER A 195 1.26 3.03 12.66
N ASN A 196 2.11 4.06 12.53
CA ASN A 196 3.44 4.09 13.14
C ASN A 196 3.63 5.19 14.19
N ASP A 197 2.60 5.98 14.46
CA ASP A 197 2.53 7.03 15.46
C ASP A 197 3.57 8.17 15.30
N ILE A 198 4.17 8.31 14.09
CA ILE A 198 5.21 9.31 13.81
C ILE A 198 4.84 10.15 12.58
N SER A 199 4.92 11.46 12.74
CA SER A 199 4.85 12.45 11.66
C SER A 199 6.24 13.03 11.35
N LEU A 200 6.32 13.92 10.34
CA LEU A 200 7.57 14.60 9.97
C LEU A 200 8.19 15.38 11.14
N ASP A 201 7.35 16.01 11.95
CA ASP A 201 7.76 16.91 13.04
C ASP A 201 7.81 16.24 14.42
N GLY A 202 7.59 14.92 14.49
CA GLY A 202 7.66 14.14 15.74
C GLY A 202 6.45 13.24 15.97
N ASP A 203 6.19 12.99 17.23
CA ASP A 203 5.12 12.09 17.66
C ASP A 203 3.75 12.59 17.18
N LEU A 204 2.91 11.68 16.74
CA LEU A 204 1.61 11.97 16.14
C LEU A 204 0.64 12.62 17.12
N ASP A 205 0.74 12.30 18.41
CA ASP A 205 -0.11 12.82 19.48
C ASP A 205 -0.08 14.35 19.66
N LYS A 206 0.93 15.03 19.09
CA LYS A 206 1.02 16.48 19.05
C LYS A 206 -0.05 17.15 18.18
N SER A 207 -0.59 16.41 17.20
CA SER A 207 -1.52 16.98 16.21
C SER A 207 -2.70 16.08 15.86
N PHE A 208 -2.68 14.81 16.28
CA PHE A 208 -3.69 13.83 15.93
C PHE A 208 -3.98 12.92 17.12
N SER A 209 -5.24 12.85 17.51
CA SER A 209 -5.72 12.07 18.68
C SER A 209 -7.05 11.38 18.42
N GLU A 210 -7.38 11.17 17.14
CA GLU A 210 -8.61 10.50 16.74
C GLU A 210 -8.53 8.99 16.96
N ASP A 211 -9.67 8.39 17.28
CA ASP A 211 -9.86 6.95 17.23
C ASP A 211 -10.20 6.54 15.80
N THR A 212 -9.21 6.06 15.05
CA THR A 212 -9.37 5.65 13.65
C THR A 212 -10.42 4.57 13.49
N LYS A 213 -10.50 3.62 14.42
CA LYS A 213 -11.52 2.56 14.41
C LYS A 213 -12.92 3.15 14.46
N LEU A 214 -13.20 3.95 15.49
CA LEU A 214 -14.53 4.55 15.67
C LEU A 214 -14.92 5.45 14.50
N ARG A 215 -13.95 6.18 13.95
CA ARG A 215 -14.18 7.05 12.80
C ARG A 215 -14.60 6.24 11.56
N PHE A 216 -13.84 5.21 11.18
CA PHE A 216 -14.13 4.41 10.00
C PHE A 216 -15.39 3.55 10.19
N GLU A 217 -15.65 3.01 11.38
CA GLU A 217 -16.90 2.34 11.69
C GLU A 217 -18.11 3.29 11.53
N ALA A 218 -17.99 4.56 11.93
CA ALA A 218 -19.03 5.57 11.75
C ALA A 218 -19.29 5.90 10.26
N TYR A 219 -18.28 5.75 9.39
CA TYR A 219 -18.47 5.85 7.93
C TYR A 219 -19.09 4.60 7.30
N GLY A 220 -19.27 3.51 8.06
CA GLY A 220 -19.80 2.25 7.55
C GLY A 220 -18.73 1.33 6.93
N TRP A 221 -17.47 1.49 7.32
CA TRP A 221 -16.35 0.62 6.97
C TRP A 221 -16.21 -0.54 7.96
N ASN A 222 -15.63 -1.62 7.47
CA ASN A 222 -15.06 -2.66 8.33
C ASN A 222 -13.69 -2.22 8.84
N TYR A 223 -13.38 -2.58 10.08
CA TYR A 223 -12.07 -2.32 10.68
C TYR A 223 -11.43 -3.62 11.15
N ILE A 224 -10.17 -3.81 10.83
CA ILE A 224 -9.35 -4.94 11.27
C ILE A 224 -8.04 -4.36 11.84
N LEU A 225 -7.60 -4.88 12.99
CA LEU A 225 -6.32 -4.51 13.60
C LEU A 225 -5.32 -5.65 13.42
N VAL A 226 -4.11 -5.31 13.00
CA VAL A 226 -2.90 -6.13 12.99
C VAL A 226 -1.94 -5.52 14.01
N GLU A 227 -1.74 -6.22 15.11
CA GLU A 227 -0.93 -5.71 16.24
C GLU A 227 0.57 -5.75 15.95
N ASN A 228 1.01 -6.64 15.07
CA ASN A 228 2.41 -6.79 14.72
C ASN A 228 2.60 -6.72 13.20
N GLY A 229 3.00 -5.57 12.68
CA GLY A 229 3.28 -5.36 11.27
C GLY A 229 4.44 -6.16 10.68
N ASN A 230 5.13 -6.97 11.47
CA ASN A 230 6.13 -7.94 11.01
C ASN A 230 5.60 -9.39 11.03
N ASP A 231 4.38 -9.63 11.53
CA ASP A 231 3.75 -10.95 11.49
C ASP A 231 3.01 -11.14 10.16
N LEU A 232 3.61 -11.90 9.25
CA LEU A 232 3.09 -12.11 7.90
C LEU A 232 1.79 -12.91 7.90
N ASP A 233 1.62 -13.85 8.83
CA ASP A 233 0.41 -14.66 8.95
C ASP A 233 -0.75 -13.80 9.45
N GLU A 234 -0.52 -12.89 10.40
CA GLU A 234 -1.53 -11.95 10.88
C GLU A 234 -1.99 -11.01 9.73
N ILE A 235 -1.05 -10.48 8.95
CA ILE A 235 -1.35 -9.63 7.79
C ILE A 235 -2.12 -10.41 6.71
N ASP A 236 -1.69 -11.62 6.34
CA ASP A 236 -2.35 -12.47 5.35
C ASP A 236 -3.79 -12.81 5.75
N ASN A 237 -3.99 -13.13 7.03
CA ASN A 237 -5.31 -13.41 7.58
C ASN A 237 -6.20 -12.16 7.55
N ALA A 238 -5.67 -10.99 7.91
CA ALA A 238 -6.42 -9.73 7.88
C ALA A 238 -6.89 -9.37 6.47
N ILE A 239 -6.03 -9.49 5.44
CA ILE A 239 -6.41 -9.24 4.05
C ILE A 239 -7.42 -10.29 3.57
N THR A 240 -7.25 -11.56 3.95
CA THR A 240 -8.21 -12.63 3.63
C THR A 240 -9.58 -12.35 4.24
N GLN A 241 -9.61 -11.92 5.49
CA GLN A 241 -10.84 -11.53 6.18
C GLN A 241 -11.50 -10.34 5.48
N ALA A 242 -10.73 -9.30 5.14
CA ALA A 242 -11.24 -8.12 4.44
C ALA A 242 -11.95 -8.48 3.12
N LYS A 243 -11.39 -9.42 2.35
CA LYS A 243 -12.00 -9.91 1.10
C LYS A 243 -13.33 -10.65 1.28
N SER A 244 -13.62 -11.13 2.48
CA SER A 244 -14.86 -11.84 2.78
C SER A 244 -15.97 -10.96 3.35
N GLN A 245 -15.68 -9.70 3.61
CA GLN A 245 -16.61 -8.74 4.22
C GLN A 245 -17.38 -7.96 3.15
N GLN A 246 -18.56 -7.47 3.51
CA GLN A 246 -19.29 -6.50 2.71
C GLN A 246 -18.87 -5.08 3.10
N GLY A 247 -18.77 -4.19 2.09
CA GLY A 247 -18.32 -2.83 2.28
C GLY A 247 -16.79 -2.66 2.36
N PRO A 248 -16.30 -1.43 2.28
CA PRO A 248 -14.88 -1.15 2.29
C PRO A 248 -14.25 -1.52 3.63
N THR A 249 -12.97 -1.91 3.61
CA THR A 249 -12.25 -2.33 4.80
C THR A 249 -10.96 -1.53 4.97
N ILE A 250 -10.73 -1.04 6.18
CA ILE A 250 -9.43 -0.53 6.62
C ILE A 250 -8.78 -1.55 7.55
N ILE A 251 -7.53 -1.90 7.25
CA ILE A 251 -6.68 -2.75 8.06
C ILE A 251 -5.62 -1.85 8.70
N GLU A 252 -5.76 -1.55 9.96
CA GLU A 252 -4.74 -0.82 10.72
C GLU A 252 -3.61 -1.78 11.08
N VAL A 253 -2.42 -1.52 10.56
CA VAL A 253 -1.23 -2.33 10.81
C VAL A 253 -0.27 -1.54 11.68
N LYS A 254 -0.06 -2.00 12.91
CA LYS A 254 0.91 -1.38 13.82
C LYS A 254 2.33 -1.67 13.35
N THR A 255 3.05 -0.63 12.98
CA THR A 255 4.42 -0.74 12.46
C THR A 255 5.38 0.10 13.29
N ILE A 256 6.66 -0.09 13.02
CA ILE A 256 7.72 0.76 13.56
C ILE A 256 8.37 1.47 12.38
N ILE A 257 8.23 2.79 12.31
CA ILE A 257 8.90 3.58 11.29
C ILE A 257 10.41 3.33 11.33
N GLY A 258 11.02 3.07 10.17
CA GLY A 258 12.46 2.78 10.11
C GLY A 258 12.87 1.47 10.79
N PHE A 259 11.99 0.48 10.82
CA PHE A 259 12.27 -0.84 11.42
C PHE A 259 13.60 -1.42 10.92
N GLY A 260 14.45 -1.85 11.85
CA GLY A 260 15.79 -2.38 11.57
C GLY A 260 16.90 -1.34 11.57
N SER A 261 16.59 -0.04 11.62
CA SER A 261 17.62 1.00 11.83
C SER A 261 18.14 0.94 13.27
N PRO A 262 19.46 0.77 13.48
CA PRO A 262 20.00 0.59 14.84
C PRO A 262 19.86 1.81 15.74
N ASN A 263 19.77 3.02 15.17
CA ASN A 263 19.80 4.26 15.95
C ASN A 263 18.57 5.17 15.72
N LYS A 264 17.75 4.94 14.69
CA LYS A 264 16.68 5.85 14.29
C LYS A 264 15.28 5.20 14.24
N ALA A 265 15.17 3.87 14.40
CA ALA A 265 13.88 3.19 14.42
C ALA A 265 12.93 3.82 15.45
N GLY A 266 11.66 4.00 15.08
CA GLY A 266 10.64 4.59 15.94
C GLY A 266 10.79 6.10 16.17
N SER A 267 11.58 6.81 15.37
CA SER A 267 11.76 8.26 15.50
C SER A 267 11.48 9.01 14.20
N ASN A 268 11.17 10.30 14.32
CA ASN A 268 10.99 11.18 13.17
C ASN A 268 12.29 11.40 12.37
N GLY A 269 13.45 11.10 12.96
CA GLY A 269 14.76 11.23 12.29
C GLY A 269 14.95 10.29 11.10
N VAL A 270 14.05 9.30 10.91
CA VAL A 270 14.05 8.39 9.77
C VAL A 270 12.90 8.66 8.79
N HIS A 271 12.02 9.62 9.10
CA HIS A 271 10.84 9.88 8.29
C HIS A 271 11.21 10.41 6.89
N GLY A 272 11.92 11.52 6.81
CA GLY A 272 12.15 12.27 5.56
C GLY A 272 13.63 12.56 5.24
N ALA A 273 14.56 11.84 5.83
CA ALA A 273 16.00 11.97 5.60
C ALA A 273 16.68 10.60 5.50
N PRO A 274 17.81 10.49 4.77
CA PRO A 274 18.63 9.28 4.76
C PRO A 274 19.05 8.83 6.17
N LEU A 275 19.41 7.55 6.31
CA LEU A 275 19.78 6.93 7.60
C LEU A 275 21.10 7.48 8.18
#